data_171e540566b63b594a86908f9d121533
#
_entry.id   171e540566b63b594a86908f9d121533
#
_cell.length_a   1.000
_cell.length_b   1.000
_cell.length_c   1.000
_cell.angle_alpha   90.00
_cell.angle_beta   90.00
_cell.angle_gamma   90.00
#
_symmetry.space_group_name_H-M   'P 1'
#
loop_
_entity.id
_entity.type
_entity.pdbx_description
1 polymer ?
#
loop_
_entity_poly.entity_id
_entity_poly.type
_entity_poly.pdbx_seq_one_letter_code
_entity_poly.pdbx_strand_id
1 'polypeptide(L)'
;MTIAQRIAIMNKGELQQIDTPENIYHRPANTFVASFIGTPPMNLLSAHVRDHWIFIGDACVPLDASWDKVIAGRSRITLGIRPEKCLLAAEKPMVPAEVSYVENLGSQRTLRLTLKNHENVFVSTKDFAQTANSTKGFSFRWEDVSVFDYKTGVNIGYPIKDGGKPHEIFN
;
A
#
# COMPACT_ATOMS: atom_id res chain seq x y z
N MET A 1 -4.87 17.59 16.54
CA MET A 1 -5.89 16.97 17.42
C MET A 1 -7.09 16.60 16.56
N THR A 2 -7.39 15.31 16.44
CA THR A 2 -8.58 14.86 15.71
C THR A 2 -9.77 15.01 16.65
N ILE A 3 -10.74 15.86 16.33
CA ILE A 3 -11.89 16.18 17.18
C ILE A 3 -12.95 15.07 17.11
N ALA A 4 -12.96 14.26 16.05
CA ALA A 4 -13.94 13.20 15.85
C ALA A 4 -13.42 11.84 16.32
N GLN A 5 -14.23 11.12 17.09
CA GLN A 5 -13.94 9.74 17.50
C GLN A 5 -14.13 8.76 16.34
N ARG A 6 -15.07 9.03 15.44
CA ARG A 6 -15.34 8.25 14.23
C ARG A 6 -15.61 9.18 13.06
N ILE A 7 -15.23 8.77 11.87
CA ILE A 7 -15.56 9.47 10.63
C ILE A 7 -16.23 8.50 9.66
N ALA A 8 -17.10 9.04 8.82
CA ALA A 8 -17.77 8.29 7.75
C ALA A 8 -17.24 8.77 6.40
N ILE A 9 -16.79 7.85 5.58
CA ILE A 9 -16.36 8.10 4.21
C ILE A 9 -17.51 7.75 3.28
N MET A 10 -17.93 8.74 2.50
CA MET A 10 -19.03 8.61 1.53
C MET A 10 -18.52 8.73 0.10
N ASN A 11 -19.10 7.97 -0.82
CA ASN A 11 -18.85 8.09 -2.24
C ASN A 11 -20.18 8.05 -2.99
N LYS A 12 -20.49 9.09 -3.74
CA LYS A 12 -21.74 9.20 -4.53
C LYS A 12 -23.02 8.86 -3.74
N GLY A 13 -23.06 9.25 -2.46
CA GLY A 13 -24.22 8.99 -1.59
C GLY A 13 -24.18 7.63 -0.87
N GLU A 14 -23.22 6.77 -1.16
CA GLU A 14 -23.05 5.47 -0.51
C GLU A 14 -21.98 5.51 0.58
N LEU A 15 -22.26 4.90 1.73
CA LEU A 15 -21.31 4.75 2.82
C LEU A 15 -20.24 3.73 2.44
N GLN A 16 -18.97 4.15 2.43
CA GLN A 16 -17.84 3.29 2.11
C GLN A 16 -17.18 2.69 3.35
N GLN A 17 -17.04 3.48 4.41
CA GLN A 17 -16.49 3.04 5.69
C GLN A 17 -16.90 4.03 6.80
N ILE A 18 -17.16 3.52 7.99
CA ILE A 18 -17.32 4.32 9.21
C ILE A 18 -16.47 3.71 10.32
N ASP A 19 -15.45 4.44 10.77
CA ASP A 19 -14.49 3.94 11.76
C ASP A 19 -13.73 5.10 12.42
N THR A 20 -12.77 4.77 13.30
CA THR A 20 -11.80 5.73 13.80
C THR A 20 -10.91 6.22 12.67
N PRO A 21 -10.39 7.47 12.73
CA PRO A 21 -9.44 7.99 11.73
C PRO A 21 -8.23 7.07 11.53
N GLU A 22 -7.71 6.48 12.59
CA GLU A 22 -6.59 5.55 12.57
C GLU A 22 -6.91 4.28 11.78
N ASN A 23 -8.08 3.66 12.03
CA ASN A 23 -8.51 2.46 11.32
C ASN A 23 -8.76 2.76 9.82
N ILE A 24 -9.39 3.88 9.51
CA ILE A 24 -9.61 4.29 8.10
C ILE A 24 -8.28 4.46 7.36
N TYR A 25 -7.27 5.02 8.05
CA TYR A 25 -5.95 5.19 7.46
C TYR A 25 -5.21 3.88 7.28
N HIS A 26 -5.16 3.03 8.32
CA HIS A 26 -4.36 1.81 8.32
C HIS A 26 -5.08 0.59 7.75
N ARG A 27 -6.42 0.57 7.79
CA ARG A 27 -7.26 -0.55 7.37
C ARG A 27 -8.43 -0.08 6.49
N PRO A 28 -8.14 0.52 5.33
CA PRO A 28 -9.20 0.97 4.43
C PRO A 28 -10.03 -0.21 3.94
N ALA A 29 -11.36 -0.06 3.92
CA ALA A 29 -12.29 -1.10 3.51
C ALA A 29 -12.22 -1.40 2.01
N ASN A 30 -11.80 -0.43 1.20
CA ASN A 30 -11.66 -0.59 -0.24
C ASN A 30 -10.62 0.38 -0.82
N THR A 31 -10.34 0.22 -2.12
CA THR A 31 -9.39 1.06 -2.86
C THR A 31 -9.82 2.52 -2.94
N PHE A 32 -11.12 2.81 -2.91
CA PHE A 32 -11.61 4.19 -2.88
C PHE A 32 -11.19 4.88 -1.57
N VAL A 33 -11.46 4.28 -0.42
CA VAL A 33 -11.05 4.81 0.88
C VAL A 33 -9.53 4.94 0.96
N ALA A 34 -8.79 3.93 0.48
CA ALA A 34 -7.33 3.91 0.46
C ALA A 34 -6.73 5.09 -0.32
N SER A 35 -7.32 5.42 -1.48
CA SER A 35 -6.88 6.50 -2.34
C SER A 35 -7.40 7.88 -1.92
N PHE A 36 -8.52 7.93 -1.18
CA PHE A 36 -9.12 9.19 -0.75
C PHE A 36 -8.42 9.78 0.49
N ILE A 37 -7.89 8.92 1.37
CA ILE A 37 -7.29 9.33 2.64
C ILE A 37 -5.77 9.32 2.55
N GLY A 38 -5.17 10.47 2.84
CA GLY A 38 -3.72 10.68 2.86
C GLY A 38 -3.23 11.57 1.72
N THR A 39 -2.13 12.29 1.97
CA THR A 39 -1.45 13.15 0.99
C THR A 39 0.06 12.92 1.13
N PRO A 40 0.68 12.20 0.19
CA PRO A 40 0.10 11.49 -0.94
C PRO A 40 -0.86 10.35 -0.54
N PRO A 41 -1.74 9.88 -1.45
CA PRO A 41 -2.62 8.75 -1.19
C PRO A 41 -1.85 7.43 -1.09
N MET A 42 -2.53 6.35 -0.68
CA MET A 42 -1.96 5.00 -0.71
C MET A 42 -1.57 4.61 -2.13
N ASN A 43 -0.39 4.06 -2.31
CA ASN A 43 0.01 3.44 -3.57
C ASN A 43 -0.83 2.19 -3.80
N LEU A 44 -1.50 2.10 -4.95
CA LEU A 44 -2.30 0.96 -5.35
C LEU A 44 -1.65 0.32 -6.57
N LEU A 45 -1.03 -0.85 -6.39
CA LEU A 45 -0.25 -1.54 -7.42
C LEU A 45 -0.97 -2.80 -7.86
N SER A 46 -1.16 -2.95 -9.17
CA SER A 46 -1.67 -4.20 -9.73
C SER A 46 -0.61 -5.30 -9.61
N ALA A 47 -0.99 -6.44 -9.08
CA ALA A 47 -0.08 -7.57 -8.89
C ALA A 47 -0.72 -8.89 -9.32
N HIS A 48 0.10 -9.76 -9.94
CA HIS A 48 -0.26 -11.14 -10.23
C HIS A 48 0.30 -12.05 -9.16
N VAL A 49 -0.50 -13.06 -8.78
CA VAL A 49 -0.11 -14.07 -7.79
C VAL A 49 0.13 -15.39 -8.51
N ARG A 50 1.29 -16.00 -8.28
CA ARG A 50 1.63 -17.31 -8.81
C ARG A 50 2.64 -18.01 -7.91
N ASP A 51 2.32 -19.23 -7.47
CA ASP A 51 3.24 -20.13 -6.76
C ASP A 51 4.04 -19.48 -5.63
N HIS A 52 3.37 -18.81 -4.67
CA HIS A 52 3.99 -18.05 -3.56
C HIS A 52 4.83 -16.83 -3.99
N TRP A 53 4.61 -16.33 -5.21
CA TRP A 53 5.25 -15.14 -5.72
C TRP A 53 4.22 -14.09 -6.12
N ILE A 54 4.60 -12.83 -5.92
CA ILE A 54 3.84 -11.66 -6.37
C ILE A 54 4.64 -10.98 -7.48
N PHE A 55 4.00 -10.72 -8.60
CA PHE A 55 4.58 -10.02 -9.73
C PHE A 55 4.00 -8.62 -9.83
N ILE A 56 4.83 -7.60 -9.65
CA ILE A 56 4.49 -6.17 -9.74
C ILE A 56 5.29 -5.61 -10.92
N GLY A 57 4.63 -5.37 -12.06
CA GLY A 57 5.34 -5.12 -13.32
C GLY A 57 6.29 -6.27 -13.60
N ASP A 58 7.60 -5.96 -13.77
CA ASP A 58 8.67 -6.96 -13.99
C ASP A 58 9.28 -7.49 -12.69
N ALA A 59 8.90 -6.94 -11.55
CA ALA A 59 9.43 -7.37 -10.26
C ALA A 59 8.78 -8.67 -9.79
N CYS A 60 9.61 -9.58 -9.27
CA CYS A 60 9.17 -10.82 -8.65
C CYS A 60 9.49 -10.77 -7.16
N VAL A 61 8.48 -10.75 -6.31
CA VAL A 61 8.57 -10.57 -4.87
C VAL A 61 8.04 -11.82 -4.18
N PRO A 62 8.79 -12.42 -3.24
CA PRO A 62 8.27 -13.58 -2.50
C PRO A 62 7.07 -13.16 -1.64
N LEU A 63 5.99 -13.94 -1.70
CA LEU A 63 4.83 -13.77 -0.84
C LEU A 63 5.19 -14.24 0.57
N ASP A 64 4.88 -13.41 1.57
CA ASP A 64 4.99 -13.82 2.96
C ASP A 64 3.95 -14.90 3.29
N ALA A 65 4.37 -15.99 3.93
CA ALA A 65 3.53 -17.15 4.21
C ALA A 65 2.27 -16.81 5.03
N SER A 66 2.30 -15.75 5.84
CA SER A 66 1.12 -15.28 6.58
C SER A 66 -0.03 -14.86 5.68
N TRP A 67 0.27 -14.46 4.42
CA TRP A 67 -0.70 -14.01 3.43
C TRP A 67 -1.28 -15.15 2.57
N ASP A 68 -0.68 -16.34 2.59
CA ASP A 68 -1.12 -17.47 1.74
C ASP A 68 -2.61 -17.77 1.87
N LYS A 69 -3.13 -17.81 3.10
CA LYS A 69 -4.56 -18.06 3.34
C LYS A 69 -5.46 -16.91 2.89
N VAL A 70 -5.02 -15.68 3.06
CA VAL A 70 -5.77 -14.46 2.73
C VAL A 70 -5.90 -14.30 1.21
N ILE A 71 -4.83 -14.60 0.48
CA ILE A 71 -4.75 -14.44 -0.98
C ILE A 71 -5.21 -15.70 -1.73
N ALA A 72 -5.38 -16.83 -1.04
CA ALA A 72 -5.69 -18.11 -1.64
C ALA A 72 -6.77 -18.04 -2.73
N GLY A 73 -6.53 -18.72 -3.86
CA GLY A 73 -7.45 -18.79 -4.99
C GLY A 73 -7.52 -17.54 -5.89
N ARG A 74 -6.71 -16.52 -5.60
CA ARG A 74 -6.64 -15.30 -6.42
C ARG A 74 -5.39 -15.30 -7.29
N SER A 75 -5.57 -15.09 -8.58
CA SER A 75 -4.47 -14.91 -9.55
C SER A 75 -4.06 -13.46 -9.73
N ARG A 76 -4.91 -12.51 -9.30
CA ARG A 76 -4.67 -11.08 -9.42
C ARG A 76 -5.24 -10.32 -8.23
N ILE A 77 -4.46 -9.40 -7.70
CA ILE A 77 -4.79 -8.57 -6.54
C ILE A 77 -4.35 -7.13 -6.77
N THR A 78 -4.80 -6.23 -5.92
CA THR A 78 -4.24 -4.88 -5.80
C THR A 78 -3.53 -4.78 -4.45
N LEU A 79 -2.24 -4.45 -4.48
CA LEU A 79 -1.44 -4.17 -3.28
C LEU A 79 -1.56 -2.69 -2.93
N GLY A 80 -1.92 -2.40 -1.70
CA GLY A 80 -1.94 -1.06 -1.14
C GLY A 80 -0.77 -0.85 -0.19
N ILE A 81 0.06 0.15 -0.45
CA ILE A 81 1.21 0.49 0.40
C ILE A 81 1.21 2.00 0.64
N ARG A 82 1.21 2.42 1.90
CA ARG A 82 1.31 3.85 2.24
C ARG A 82 2.67 4.42 1.82
N PRO A 83 2.75 5.67 1.34
CA PRO A 83 4.01 6.27 0.89
C PRO A 83 5.13 6.25 1.92
N GLU A 84 4.83 6.43 3.21
CA GLU A 84 5.79 6.38 4.31
C GLU A 84 6.20 4.94 4.71
N LYS A 85 5.54 3.94 4.14
CA LYS A 85 5.85 2.52 4.33
C LYS A 85 6.65 1.93 3.16
N CYS A 86 6.81 2.69 2.09
CA CYS A 86 7.74 2.38 1.02
C CYS A 86 9.16 2.80 1.44
N LEU A 87 10.09 1.86 1.44
CA LEU A 87 11.48 2.06 1.83
C LEU A 87 12.34 2.23 0.58
N LEU A 88 12.98 3.39 0.42
CA LEU A 88 13.90 3.61 -0.70
C LEU A 88 15.07 2.62 -0.64
N ALA A 89 15.44 2.06 -1.77
CA ALA A 89 16.53 1.11 -1.88
C ALA A 89 17.55 1.55 -2.95
N ALA A 90 18.79 1.71 -2.53
CA ALA A 90 19.92 1.99 -3.40
C ALA A 90 20.49 0.71 -4.03
N GLU A 91 20.37 -0.41 -3.33
CA GLU A 91 20.82 -1.73 -3.80
C GLU A 91 19.72 -2.76 -3.57
N LYS A 92 19.57 -3.68 -4.53
CA LYS A 92 18.64 -4.83 -4.46
C LYS A 92 17.22 -4.47 -4.00
N PRO A 93 16.53 -3.50 -4.65
CA PRO A 93 15.14 -3.21 -4.32
C PRO A 93 14.26 -4.44 -4.57
N MET A 94 13.20 -4.61 -3.76
CA MET A 94 12.16 -5.60 -4.05
C MET A 94 11.44 -5.27 -5.36
N VAL A 95 11.21 -3.96 -5.60
CA VAL A 95 10.59 -3.45 -6.81
C VAL A 95 11.50 -2.38 -7.43
N PRO A 96 12.17 -2.69 -8.56
CA PRO A 96 12.98 -1.72 -9.29
C PRO A 96 12.14 -0.58 -9.85
N ALA A 97 12.61 0.65 -9.69
CA ALA A 97 11.93 1.83 -10.19
C ALA A 97 12.92 3.01 -10.29
N GLU A 98 12.62 3.95 -11.16
CA GLU A 98 13.42 5.15 -11.38
C GLU A 98 12.76 6.35 -10.69
N VAL A 99 13.58 7.21 -10.09
CA VAL A 99 13.08 8.47 -9.51
C VAL A 99 12.76 9.44 -10.61
N SER A 100 11.49 9.79 -10.76
CA SER A 100 11.01 10.72 -11.76
C SER A 100 10.77 12.14 -11.23
N TYR A 101 10.56 12.29 -9.93
CA TYR A 101 10.31 13.59 -9.31
C TYR A 101 10.63 13.56 -7.82
N VAL A 102 11.13 14.68 -7.27
CA VAL A 102 11.40 14.86 -5.84
C VAL A 102 10.79 16.17 -5.38
N GLU A 103 9.97 16.11 -4.35
CA GLU A 103 9.38 17.26 -3.69
C GLU A 103 9.90 17.37 -2.26
N ASN A 104 10.36 18.56 -1.88
CA ASN A 104 10.81 18.87 -0.52
C ASN A 104 9.71 19.66 0.20
N LEU A 105 9.15 19.08 1.26
CA LEU A 105 8.11 19.67 2.08
C LEU A 105 8.61 20.09 3.48
N GLY A 106 9.84 20.56 3.55
CA GLY A 106 10.47 20.97 4.82
C GLY A 106 10.90 19.77 5.67
N SER A 107 10.01 19.22 6.50
CA SER A 107 10.31 18.11 7.42
C SER A 107 10.33 16.73 6.77
N GLN A 108 9.90 16.60 5.54
CA GLN A 108 9.87 15.34 4.78
C GLN A 108 10.07 15.58 3.29
N ARG A 109 10.50 14.55 2.60
CA ARG A 109 10.53 14.49 1.14
C ARG A 109 9.50 13.51 0.62
N THR A 110 8.89 13.86 -0.50
CA THR A 110 8.09 12.93 -1.29
C THR A 110 8.78 12.69 -2.63
N LEU A 111 9.06 11.43 -2.93
CA LEU A 111 9.61 11.01 -4.21
C LEU A 111 8.52 10.33 -5.01
N ARG A 112 8.46 10.61 -6.30
CA ARG A 112 7.69 9.82 -7.26
C ARG A 112 8.66 8.91 -7.99
N LEU A 113 8.43 7.61 -7.85
CA LEU A 113 9.14 6.58 -8.56
C LEU A 113 8.26 6.09 -9.72
N THR A 114 8.87 5.82 -10.86
CA THR A 114 8.18 5.24 -12.01
C THR A 114 8.71 3.82 -12.25
N LEU A 115 7.81 2.85 -12.28
CA LEU A 115 8.10 1.46 -12.62
C LEU A 115 8.25 1.31 -14.13
N LYS A 116 8.83 0.21 -14.60
CA LYS A 116 8.97 -0.08 -16.04
C LYS A 116 7.64 -0.18 -16.79
N ASN A 117 6.57 -0.59 -16.12
CA ASN A 117 5.20 -0.62 -16.66
C ASN A 117 4.50 0.74 -16.62
N HIS A 118 5.23 1.83 -16.34
CA HIS A 118 4.76 3.21 -16.21
C HIS A 118 3.83 3.50 -15.03
N GLU A 119 3.63 2.57 -14.12
CA GLU A 119 2.95 2.86 -12.85
C GLU A 119 3.83 3.77 -11.98
N ASN A 120 3.18 4.69 -11.26
CA ASN A 120 3.86 5.60 -10.34
C ASN A 120 3.66 5.16 -8.90
N VAL A 121 4.73 5.30 -8.11
CA VAL A 121 4.75 5.03 -6.67
C VAL A 121 5.26 6.26 -5.94
N PHE A 122 4.56 6.69 -4.92
CA PHE A 122 5.00 7.76 -4.04
C PHE A 122 5.69 7.18 -2.81
N VAL A 123 6.83 7.73 -2.47
CA VAL A 123 7.59 7.38 -1.27
C VAL A 123 7.79 8.63 -0.44
N SER A 124 7.34 8.62 0.81
CA SER A 124 7.56 9.71 1.76
C SER A 124 8.62 9.31 2.77
N THR A 125 9.68 10.11 2.89
CA THR A 125 10.80 9.83 3.81
C THR A 125 11.24 11.08 4.55
N LYS A 126 11.74 10.88 5.77
CA LYS A 126 12.46 11.89 6.56
C LYS A 126 13.98 11.76 6.40
N ASP A 127 14.44 10.69 5.77
CA ASP A 127 15.85 10.48 5.49
C ASP A 127 16.27 11.29 4.26
N PHE A 128 17.06 12.35 4.51
CA PHE A 128 17.57 13.23 3.48
C PHE A 128 18.92 12.76 2.91
N ALA A 129 19.50 11.71 3.47
CA ALA A 129 20.79 11.18 3.00
C ALA A 129 20.64 10.38 1.70
N GLN A 130 19.46 9.77 1.46
CA GLN A 130 19.17 9.08 0.21
C GLN A 130 18.79 10.09 -0.88
N THR A 131 19.66 10.20 -1.87
CA THR A 131 19.44 11.07 -3.03
C THR A 131 18.71 10.34 -4.15
N ALA A 132 18.02 11.10 -5.01
CA ALA A 132 17.36 10.56 -6.20
C ALA A 132 18.33 9.72 -7.05
N ASN A 133 19.60 10.14 -7.15
CA ASN A 133 20.62 9.50 -7.99
C ASN A 133 21.10 8.13 -7.45
N SER A 134 20.91 7.84 -6.15
CA SER A 134 21.31 6.57 -5.55
C SER A 134 20.16 5.55 -5.46
N THR A 135 18.92 5.99 -5.63
CA THR A 135 17.74 5.14 -5.51
C THR A 135 17.53 4.31 -6.78
N LYS A 136 17.44 2.99 -6.63
CA LYS A 136 17.17 2.03 -7.71
C LYS A 136 15.78 1.39 -7.64
N GLY A 137 14.98 1.80 -6.67
CA GLY A 137 13.63 1.29 -6.46
C GLY A 137 13.22 1.38 -4.99
N PHE A 138 12.28 0.55 -4.60
CA PHE A 138 11.79 0.51 -3.23
C PHE A 138 11.57 -0.93 -2.74
N SER A 139 11.48 -1.04 -1.42
CA SER A 139 11.09 -2.26 -0.71
C SER A 139 9.96 -1.92 0.26
N PHE A 140 9.28 -2.93 0.78
CA PHE A 140 8.22 -2.79 1.76
C PHE A 140 8.22 -4.00 2.70
N ARG A 141 7.51 -3.89 3.83
CA ARG A 141 7.30 -5.01 4.74
C ARG A 141 5.87 -5.51 4.57
N TRP A 142 5.68 -6.82 4.56
CA TRP A 142 4.36 -7.43 4.39
C TRP A 142 3.36 -7.05 5.49
N GLU A 143 3.83 -6.71 6.68
CA GLU A 143 2.99 -6.23 7.79
C GLU A 143 2.38 -4.83 7.54
N ASP A 144 2.96 -4.06 6.61
CA ASP A 144 2.53 -2.71 6.24
C ASP A 144 1.65 -2.68 4.98
N VAL A 145 1.32 -3.85 4.42
CA VAL A 145 0.57 -3.99 3.17
C VAL A 145 -0.93 -4.17 3.45
N SER A 146 -1.76 -3.52 2.63
CA SER A 146 -3.17 -3.84 2.47
C SER A 146 -3.38 -4.57 1.16
N VAL A 147 -4.25 -5.56 1.12
CA VAL A 147 -4.55 -6.30 -0.11
C VAL A 147 -6.02 -6.16 -0.45
N PHE A 148 -6.30 -5.84 -1.71
CA PHE A 148 -7.64 -5.65 -2.23
C PHE A 148 -7.91 -6.62 -3.38
N ASP A 149 -9.16 -7.06 -3.47
CA ASP A 149 -9.62 -7.78 -4.65
C ASP A 149 -9.47 -6.90 -5.89
N TYR A 150 -8.85 -7.43 -6.92
CA TYR A 150 -8.53 -6.66 -8.13
C TYR A 150 -9.77 -6.16 -8.88
N LYS A 151 -10.87 -6.93 -8.86
CA LYS A 151 -12.08 -6.60 -9.61
C LYS A 151 -13.00 -5.66 -8.85
N THR A 152 -13.20 -5.92 -7.56
CA THR A 152 -14.17 -5.19 -6.73
C THR A 152 -13.54 -4.01 -5.98
N GLY A 153 -12.21 -4.03 -5.77
CA GLY A 153 -11.51 -3.08 -4.94
C GLY A 153 -11.74 -3.26 -3.44
N VAL A 154 -12.47 -4.27 -3.01
CA VAL A 154 -12.75 -4.54 -1.60
C VAL A 154 -11.51 -5.12 -0.92
N ASN A 155 -11.24 -4.68 0.31
CA ASN A 155 -10.16 -5.25 1.12
C ASN A 155 -10.45 -6.72 1.42
N ILE A 156 -9.49 -7.61 1.17
CA ILE A 156 -9.67 -9.07 1.34
C ILE A 156 -9.29 -9.56 2.75
N GLY A 157 -8.98 -8.66 3.66
CA GLY A 157 -8.58 -8.98 5.03
C GLY A 157 -7.07 -8.86 5.26
N TYR A 158 -6.67 -9.28 6.43
CA TYR A 158 -5.29 -9.24 6.91
C TYR A 158 -4.94 -10.58 7.55
N PRO A 159 -3.66 -10.98 7.54
CA PRO A 159 -3.22 -12.17 8.26
C PRO A 159 -3.61 -12.09 9.74
N ILE A 160 -4.12 -13.19 10.28
CA ILE A 160 -4.38 -13.31 11.71
C ILE A 160 -3.02 -13.45 12.40
N LYS A 161 -2.66 -12.50 13.24
CA LYS A 161 -1.50 -12.69 14.15
C LYS A 161 -1.91 -13.72 15.18
N ASP A 162 -1.07 -14.71 15.42
CA ASP A 162 -1.31 -15.76 16.43
C ASP A 162 -1.74 -15.11 17.75
N GLY A 163 -2.97 -15.43 18.21
CA GLY A 163 -3.60 -14.90 19.40
C GLY A 163 -4.59 -13.74 19.20
N GLY A 164 -4.81 -13.24 17.98
CA GLY A 164 -5.77 -12.18 17.66
C GLY A 164 -7.11 -12.74 17.15
N LYS A 165 -8.24 -12.15 17.61
CA LYS A 165 -9.56 -12.42 17.02
C LYS A 165 -9.58 -11.89 15.58
N PRO A 166 -10.23 -12.58 14.61
CA PRO A 166 -10.45 -12.02 13.28
C PRO A 166 -11.23 -10.70 13.42
N HIS A 167 -10.71 -9.63 12.85
CA HIS A 167 -11.48 -8.39 12.75
C HIS A 167 -12.57 -8.61 11.69
N GLU A 168 -13.81 -8.65 12.15
CA GLU A 168 -14.98 -8.61 11.28
C GLU A 168 -14.96 -7.30 10.50
N ILE A 169 -14.82 -7.41 9.19
CA ILE A 169 -15.11 -6.31 8.28
C ILE A 169 -16.64 -6.28 8.22
N PHE A 170 -17.24 -5.30 8.86
CA PHE A 170 -18.70 -5.12 8.77
C PHE A 170 -19.07 -4.81 7.31
N ASN A 171 -19.85 -5.72 6.73
CA ASN A 171 -20.58 -5.48 5.49
C ASN A 171 -21.67 -4.43 5.68
#